data_a0841b99a4fd01392749c1db6b5e5349
#
_entry.id   a0841b99a4fd01392749c1db6b5e5349
#
_cell.length_a   1.000
_cell.length_b   1.000
_cell.length_c   1.000
_cell.angle_alpha   90.00
_cell.angle_beta   90.00
_cell.angle_gamma   90.00
#
_symmetry.space_group_name_H-M   'P 1'
#
loop_
_entity.id
_entity.type
_entity.pdbx_description
1 polymer ?
#
loop_
_entity_poly.entity_id
_entity_poly.type
_entity_poly.pdbx_seq_one_letter_code
_entity_poly.pdbx_strand_id
1 'polypeptide(L)'
;MGARILVAEDDVKQAWLVRLYLEREGNEVQVVGDGRAALDRARSGRPDLVVLDVMMPGVDGLDVCRILRSESQVPILLLTARSTEEDMLLGLDLGADDYLTKPYSPRELAARVRALLRRSGALGRTDVGEVLSVGDLVMDTDRFEVRIAGEPVALTGKEFAVLRMLVGEPGRVFTRAQIIDRVFGFDRNVLERTVDAHVMNLRRKLEHGREGAGTQYVETVYGRGYRLSDRAAGRPGAVG
;
A
#
# COMPACT_ATOMS: atom_id res chain seq x y z
N MET A 1 2.67 8.66 -21.00
CA MET A 1 1.56 9.50 -20.44
C MET A 1 1.84 9.66 -18.96
N GLY A 2 1.62 10.86 -18.39
CA GLY A 2 1.71 11.06 -16.95
C GLY A 2 0.56 10.37 -16.23
N ALA A 3 0.76 10.06 -14.95
CA ALA A 3 -0.29 9.47 -14.11
C ALA A 3 -1.35 10.52 -13.74
N ARG A 4 -2.60 10.07 -13.57
CA ARG A 4 -3.71 10.92 -13.09
C ARG A 4 -3.75 10.86 -11.57
N ILE A 5 -3.54 12.01 -10.93
CA ILE A 5 -3.49 12.12 -9.48
C ILE A 5 -4.64 12.98 -8.99
N LEU A 6 -5.42 12.45 -8.05
CA LEU A 6 -6.43 13.22 -7.32
C LEU A 6 -5.81 13.73 -6.03
N VAL A 7 -5.89 15.04 -5.80
CA VAL A 7 -5.45 15.69 -4.56
C VAL A 7 -6.68 16.24 -3.84
N ALA A 8 -6.93 15.79 -2.64
CA ALA A 8 -7.96 16.28 -1.75
C ALA A 8 -7.28 17.03 -0.59
N GLU A 9 -7.40 18.35 -0.60
CA GLU A 9 -6.78 19.30 0.35
C GLU A 9 -7.64 20.56 0.39
N ASP A 10 -8.09 20.96 1.57
CA ASP A 10 -8.96 22.13 1.75
C ASP A 10 -8.20 23.46 1.78
N ASP A 11 -6.92 23.45 2.17
CA ASP A 11 -6.06 24.64 2.08
C ASP A 11 -5.63 24.88 0.63
N VAL A 12 -6.19 25.96 0.04
CA VAL A 12 -5.95 26.34 -1.36
C VAL A 12 -4.45 26.54 -1.67
N LYS A 13 -3.66 27.05 -0.72
CA LYS A 13 -2.22 27.29 -0.92
C LYS A 13 -1.44 25.98 -0.92
N GLN A 14 -1.77 25.09 -0.01
CA GLN A 14 -1.16 23.74 0.04
C GLN A 14 -1.55 22.93 -1.20
N ALA A 15 -2.84 22.91 -1.55
CA ALA A 15 -3.33 22.25 -2.74
C ALA A 15 -2.63 22.74 -4.02
N TRP A 16 -2.48 24.07 -4.17
CA TRP A 16 -1.75 24.67 -5.29
C TRP A 16 -0.28 24.24 -5.34
N LEU A 17 0.39 24.24 -4.18
CA LEU A 17 1.79 23.85 -4.09
C LEU A 17 1.99 22.37 -4.44
N VAL A 18 1.18 21.48 -3.90
CA VAL A 18 1.17 20.05 -4.22
C VAL A 18 0.95 19.84 -5.71
N ARG A 19 -0.08 20.45 -6.26
CA ARG A 19 -0.38 20.41 -7.69
C ARG A 19 0.81 20.82 -8.54
N LEU A 20 1.42 21.99 -8.25
CA LEU A 20 2.55 22.52 -9.01
C LEU A 20 3.72 21.53 -9.08
N TYR A 21 4.07 20.88 -7.95
CA TYR A 21 5.18 19.93 -7.92
C TYR A 21 4.86 18.63 -8.65
N LEU A 22 3.65 18.13 -8.54
CA LEU A 22 3.24 16.89 -9.21
C LEU A 22 3.09 17.08 -10.73
N GLU A 23 2.57 18.24 -11.18
CA GLU A 23 2.48 18.59 -12.61
C GLU A 23 3.86 18.78 -13.25
N ARG A 24 4.84 19.34 -12.51
CA ARG A 24 6.23 19.43 -12.98
C ARG A 24 6.88 18.07 -13.25
N GLU A 25 6.39 17.03 -12.62
CA GLU A 25 6.83 15.65 -12.87
C GLU A 25 6.06 14.98 -14.03
N GLY A 26 5.25 15.73 -14.75
CA GLY A 26 4.51 15.26 -15.92
C GLY A 26 3.19 14.55 -15.61
N ASN A 27 2.68 14.65 -14.37
CA ASN A 27 1.40 14.07 -14.00
C ASN A 27 0.23 15.01 -14.33
N GLU A 28 -0.95 14.43 -14.54
CA GLU A 28 -2.21 15.15 -14.61
C GLU A 28 -2.82 15.23 -13.20
N VAL A 29 -3.03 16.44 -12.69
CA VAL A 29 -3.45 16.64 -11.28
C VAL A 29 -4.81 17.30 -11.21
N GLN A 30 -5.75 16.64 -10.55
CA GLN A 30 -7.05 17.16 -10.19
C GLN A 30 -7.10 17.47 -8.69
N VAL A 31 -7.58 18.67 -8.33
CA VAL A 31 -7.69 19.11 -6.94
C VAL A 31 -9.16 19.23 -6.55
N VAL A 32 -9.50 18.80 -5.34
CA VAL A 32 -10.79 18.99 -4.68
C VAL A 32 -10.57 19.46 -3.24
N GLY A 33 -11.51 20.20 -2.67
CA GLY A 33 -11.35 20.85 -1.37
C GLY A 33 -12.09 20.17 -0.21
N ASP A 34 -12.74 19.01 -0.43
CA ASP A 34 -13.48 18.31 0.61
C ASP A 34 -13.58 16.81 0.34
N GLY A 35 -13.90 16.04 1.38
CA GLY A 35 -13.94 14.58 1.29
C GLY A 35 -15.08 14.05 0.43
N ARG A 36 -16.21 14.75 0.32
CA ARG A 36 -17.31 14.33 -0.54
C ARG A 36 -16.93 14.44 -2.01
N ALA A 37 -16.37 15.57 -2.40
CA ALA A 37 -15.85 15.78 -3.74
C ALA A 37 -14.72 14.78 -4.07
N ALA A 38 -13.89 14.41 -3.08
CA ALA A 38 -12.85 13.40 -3.25
C ALA A 38 -13.43 12.04 -3.61
N LEU A 39 -14.47 11.57 -2.91
CA LEU A 39 -15.15 10.31 -3.22
C LEU A 39 -15.78 10.32 -4.62
N ASP A 40 -16.52 11.39 -4.95
CA ASP A 40 -17.21 11.49 -6.23
C ASP A 40 -16.21 11.53 -7.41
N ARG A 41 -15.08 12.22 -7.24
CA ARG A 41 -14.02 12.30 -8.24
C ARG A 41 -13.20 11.03 -8.35
N ALA A 42 -12.91 10.35 -7.25
CA ALA A 42 -12.23 9.07 -7.29
C ALA A 42 -13.03 8.01 -8.06
N ARG A 43 -14.36 7.99 -7.87
CA ARG A 43 -15.26 7.06 -8.57
C ARG A 43 -15.39 7.37 -10.07
N SER A 44 -15.58 8.65 -10.43
CA SER A 44 -15.79 9.07 -11.83
C SER A 44 -14.49 9.17 -12.63
N GLY A 45 -13.41 9.67 -12.01
CA GLY A 45 -12.15 9.97 -12.67
C GLY A 45 -11.17 8.80 -12.75
N ARG A 46 -11.36 7.76 -11.92
CA ARG A 46 -10.45 6.61 -11.81
C ARG A 46 -8.98 7.05 -11.77
N PRO A 47 -8.57 7.80 -10.74
CA PRO A 47 -7.18 8.24 -10.61
C PRO A 47 -6.23 7.05 -10.43
N ASP A 48 -4.99 7.25 -10.81
CA ASP A 48 -3.91 6.28 -10.61
C ASP A 48 -3.31 6.36 -9.20
N LEU A 49 -3.58 7.49 -8.48
CA LEU A 49 -3.19 7.71 -7.09
C LEU A 49 -4.05 8.81 -6.48
N VAL A 50 -4.34 8.70 -5.18
CA VAL A 50 -5.02 9.72 -4.37
C VAL A 50 -4.06 10.25 -3.30
N VAL A 51 -3.88 11.58 -3.27
CA VAL A 51 -3.26 12.30 -2.14
C VAL A 51 -4.39 12.89 -1.32
N LEU A 52 -4.45 12.60 -0.04
CA LEU A 52 -5.62 12.83 0.78
C LEU A 52 -5.25 13.47 2.12
N ASP A 53 -5.65 14.72 2.34
CA ASP A 53 -5.54 15.32 3.67
C ASP A 53 -6.49 14.63 4.65
N VAL A 54 -6.01 14.35 5.85
CA VAL A 54 -6.83 13.81 6.94
C VAL A 54 -7.81 14.85 7.45
N MET A 55 -7.36 16.10 7.59
CA MET A 55 -8.15 17.17 8.20
C MET A 55 -8.91 17.97 7.15
N MET A 56 -10.00 17.41 6.64
CA MET A 56 -10.87 18.11 5.69
C MET A 56 -12.27 18.38 6.27
N PRO A 57 -12.97 19.43 5.82
CA PRO A 57 -14.34 19.70 6.25
C PRO A 57 -15.33 18.63 5.74
N GLY A 58 -16.35 18.36 6.53
CA GLY A 58 -17.42 17.43 6.20
C GLY A 58 -17.03 15.96 6.42
N VAL A 59 -16.64 15.27 5.37
CA VAL A 59 -16.11 13.90 5.46
C VAL A 59 -14.59 13.98 5.62
N ASP A 60 -14.06 13.49 6.75
CA ASP A 60 -12.62 13.54 6.98
C ASP A 60 -11.85 12.54 6.10
N GLY A 61 -10.54 12.76 5.97
CA GLY A 61 -9.72 11.95 5.08
C GLY A 61 -9.60 10.49 5.49
N LEU A 62 -9.72 10.16 6.78
CA LEU A 62 -9.70 8.76 7.24
C LEU A 62 -10.97 8.01 6.81
N ASP A 63 -12.13 8.68 6.90
CA ASP A 63 -13.39 8.12 6.41
C ASP A 63 -13.39 7.97 4.90
N VAL A 64 -12.86 8.96 4.15
CA VAL A 64 -12.66 8.86 2.70
C VAL A 64 -11.75 7.67 2.36
N CYS A 65 -10.62 7.52 3.07
CA CYS A 65 -9.68 6.41 2.88
C CYS A 65 -10.38 5.07 3.07
N ARG A 66 -11.11 4.90 4.17
CA ARG A 66 -11.86 3.67 4.49
C ARG A 66 -12.87 3.33 3.40
N ILE A 67 -13.66 4.32 2.95
CA ILE A 67 -14.67 4.14 1.89
C ILE A 67 -14.00 3.76 0.57
N LEU A 68 -12.98 4.52 0.14
CA LEU A 68 -12.26 4.22 -1.11
C LEU A 68 -11.64 2.83 -1.07
N ARG A 69 -11.12 2.40 0.08
CA ARG A 69 -10.50 1.09 0.21
C ARG A 69 -11.50 -0.06 0.11
N SER A 70 -12.76 0.14 0.50
CA SER A 70 -13.82 -0.86 0.28
C SER A 70 -14.26 -0.96 -1.19
N GLU A 71 -14.00 0.08 -1.99
CA GLU A 71 -14.47 0.18 -3.37
C GLU A 71 -13.36 -0.01 -4.42
N SER A 72 -12.10 0.26 -4.07
CA SER A 72 -10.97 0.24 -5.02
C SER A 72 -9.63 -0.06 -4.37
N GLN A 73 -8.64 -0.39 -5.21
CA GLN A 73 -7.24 -0.61 -4.83
C GLN A 73 -6.33 0.57 -5.22
N VAL A 74 -6.91 1.73 -5.53
CA VAL A 74 -6.13 2.93 -5.88
C VAL A 74 -5.14 3.25 -4.76
N PRO A 75 -3.86 3.51 -5.05
CA PRO A 75 -2.90 3.93 -4.03
C PRO A 75 -3.34 5.21 -3.33
N ILE A 76 -3.24 5.23 -1.99
CA ILE A 76 -3.62 6.39 -1.16
C ILE A 76 -2.42 6.85 -0.33
N LEU A 77 -2.03 8.11 -0.51
CA LEU A 77 -1.07 8.82 0.34
C LEU A 77 -1.85 9.75 1.27
N LEU A 78 -1.82 9.49 2.57
CA LEU A 78 -2.42 10.38 3.57
C LEU A 78 -1.48 11.53 3.93
N LEU A 79 -2.01 12.75 3.99
CA LEU A 79 -1.35 13.91 4.57
C LEU A 79 -1.95 14.16 5.96
N THR A 80 -1.14 14.25 7.00
CA THR A 80 -1.65 14.38 8.36
C THR A 80 -0.84 15.36 9.20
N ALA A 81 -1.51 16.19 9.99
CA ALA A 81 -0.88 16.99 11.04
C ALA A 81 -0.65 16.16 12.32
N ARG A 82 -1.24 14.97 12.39
CA ARG A 82 -1.14 14.09 13.54
C ARG A 82 0.16 13.31 13.47
N SER A 83 1.04 13.55 14.42
CA SER A 83 2.36 12.95 14.51
C SER A 83 2.42 11.81 15.55
N THR A 84 1.30 11.49 16.20
CA THR A 84 1.28 10.40 17.16
C THR A 84 1.31 9.07 16.43
N GLU A 85 1.99 8.12 17.02
CA GLU A 85 2.14 6.78 16.47
C GLU A 85 0.80 6.04 16.33
N GLU A 86 -0.14 6.29 17.26
CA GLU A 86 -1.50 5.73 17.23
C GLU A 86 -2.30 6.24 16.03
N ASP A 87 -2.20 7.53 15.71
CA ASP A 87 -2.88 8.12 14.54
C ASP A 87 -2.30 7.58 13.21
N MET A 88 -0.99 7.35 13.14
CA MET A 88 -0.35 6.77 11.96
C MET A 88 -0.77 5.31 11.75
N LEU A 89 -0.82 4.53 12.82
CA LEU A 89 -1.29 3.14 12.78
C LEU A 89 -2.76 3.06 12.36
N LEU A 90 -3.60 3.96 12.88
CA LEU A 90 -5.00 4.03 12.48
C LEU A 90 -5.17 4.28 10.97
N GLY A 91 -4.40 5.21 10.38
CA GLY A 91 -4.44 5.47 8.95
C GLY A 91 -4.02 4.25 8.11
N LEU A 92 -3.00 3.52 8.55
CA LEU A 92 -2.53 2.29 7.87
C LEU A 92 -3.49 1.12 8.07
N ASP A 93 -4.11 0.98 9.25
CA ASP A 93 -5.13 -0.03 9.50
C ASP A 93 -6.39 0.19 8.66
N LEU A 94 -6.69 1.45 8.32
CA LEU A 94 -7.76 1.82 7.39
C LEU A 94 -7.40 1.57 5.91
N GLY A 95 -6.16 1.13 5.63
CA GLY A 95 -5.73 0.69 4.31
C GLY A 95 -5.00 1.73 3.46
N ALA A 96 -4.51 2.82 4.04
CA ALA A 96 -3.61 3.73 3.33
C ALA A 96 -2.31 3.02 2.94
N ASP A 97 -1.73 3.40 1.79
CA ASP A 97 -0.48 2.81 1.30
C ASP A 97 0.75 3.52 1.85
N ASP A 98 0.62 4.81 2.17
CA ASP A 98 1.67 5.61 2.79
C ASP A 98 1.06 6.82 3.49
N TYR A 99 1.83 7.47 4.37
CA TYR A 99 1.43 8.72 5.01
C TYR A 99 2.60 9.71 5.01
N LEU A 100 2.28 11.00 5.13
CA LEU A 100 3.25 12.07 5.20
C LEU A 100 2.79 13.10 6.23
N THR A 101 3.63 13.35 7.24
CA THR A 101 3.29 14.28 8.32
C THR A 101 3.57 15.74 7.91
N LYS A 102 2.62 16.62 8.20
CA LYS A 102 2.77 18.08 8.06
C LYS A 102 3.59 18.63 9.24
N PRO A 103 4.56 19.55 9.01
CA PRO A 103 4.96 20.12 7.73
C PRO A 103 5.90 19.20 6.93
N TYR A 104 5.65 19.08 5.63
CA TYR A 104 6.48 18.29 4.73
C TYR A 104 7.09 19.15 3.62
N SER A 105 8.15 18.64 3.01
CA SER A 105 8.70 19.26 1.81
C SER A 105 7.94 18.78 0.56
N PRO A 106 7.60 19.66 -0.39
CA PRO A 106 6.95 19.26 -1.64
C PRO A 106 7.78 18.23 -2.45
N ARG A 107 9.11 18.26 -2.31
CA ARG A 107 9.99 17.26 -2.92
C ARG A 107 9.83 15.89 -2.29
N GLU A 108 9.61 15.83 -0.98
CA GLU A 108 9.35 14.58 -0.27
C GLU A 108 8.02 13.98 -0.72
N LEU A 109 6.95 14.80 -0.77
CA LEU A 109 5.65 14.38 -1.28
C LEU A 109 5.78 13.80 -2.69
N ALA A 110 6.43 14.51 -3.61
CA ALA A 110 6.63 14.04 -4.98
C ALA A 110 7.42 12.72 -5.04
N ALA A 111 8.43 12.55 -4.19
CA ALA A 111 9.20 11.30 -4.11
C ALA A 111 8.33 10.12 -3.65
N ARG A 112 7.42 10.32 -2.67
CA ARG A 112 6.49 9.30 -2.19
C ARG A 112 5.45 8.95 -3.25
N VAL A 113 4.88 9.95 -3.92
CA VAL A 113 3.95 9.76 -5.04
C VAL A 113 4.59 8.92 -6.14
N ARG A 114 5.82 9.25 -6.58
CA ARG A 114 6.55 8.43 -7.56
C ARG A 114 6.74 6.99 -7.10
N ALA A 115 7.08 6.80 -5.82
CA ALA A 115 7.26 5.47 -5.27
C ALA A 115 5.97 4.65 -5.28
N LEU A 116 4.83 5.27 -4.95
CA LEU A 116 3.53 4.63 -4.99
C LEU A 116 3.10 4.30 -6.43
N LEU A 117 3.22 5.25 -7.37
CA LEU A 117 2.88 5.05 -8.78
C LEU A 117 3.74 3.96 -9.44
N ARG A 118 5.03 3.87 -9.11
CA ARG A 118 5.90 2.79 -9.58
C ARG A 118 5.42 1.43 -9.07
N ARG A 119 4.97 1.34 -7.83
CA ARG A 119 4.48 0.10 -7.21
C ARG A 119 3.14 -0.34 -7.77
N SER A 120 2.25 0.61 -8.11
CA SER A 120 0.94 0.32 -8.70
C SER A 120 0.99 0.00 -10.20
N GLY A 121 2.17 0.05 -10.83
CA GLY A 121 2.32 -0.16 -12.28
C GLY A 121 1.83 0.98 -13.16
N ALA A 122 1.37 2.09 -12.59
CA ALA A 122 0.85 3.24 -13.33
C ALA A 122 1.93 4.00 -14.14
N LEU A 123 3.20 3.91 -13.73
CA LEU A 123 4.34 4.34 -14.52
C LEU A 123 4.86 3.12 -15.28
N GLY A 124 4.59 3.05 -16.57
CA GLY A 124 4.92 1.95 -17.47
C GLY A 124 6.28 1.28 -17.18
N ARG A 125 6.25 -0.02 -16.99
CA ARG A 125 7.37 -0.84 -16.52
C ARG A 125 8.34 -1.17 -17.64
N THR A 126 9.64 -1.13 -17.31
CA THR A 126 10.75 -1.66 -18.13
C THR A 126 11.19 -3.07 -17.69
N ASP A 127 10.55 -3.65 -16.66
CA ASP A 127 10.89 -5.00 -16.20
C ASP A 127 9.85 -6.02 -16.71
N VAL A 128 10.33 -7.10 -17.27
CA VAL A 128 9.55 -8.27 -17.68
C VAL A 128 8.80 -8.80 -16.45
N GLY A 129 7.48 -8.84 -16.53
CA GLY A 129 6.65 -9.29 -15.42
C GLY A 129 6.95 -10.72 -15.04
N GLU A 130 7.15 -10.92 -13.76
CA GLU A 130 7.41 -12.23 -13.18
C GLU A 130 6.12 -12.77 -12.55
N VAL A 131 5.71 -13.95 -12.97
CA VAL A 131 4.66 -14.70 -12.28
C VAL A 131 5.35 -15.55 -11.22
N LEU A 132 5.16 -15.15 -9.96
CA LEU A 132 5.65 -15.91 -8.81
C LEU A 132 4.56 -16.87 -8.32
N SER A 133 4.90 -18.10 -8.05
CA SER A 133 3.96 -19.08 -7.51
C SER A 133 4.57 -19.88 -6.37
N VAL A 134 3.81 -20.05 -5.29
CA VAL A 134 4.17 -20.86 -4.15
C VAL A 134 2.93 -21.61 -3.64
N GLY A 135 2.88 -22.92 -3.88
CA GLY A 135 1.69 -23.72 -3.64
C GLY A 135 0.51 -23.24 -4.50
N ASP A 136 -0.60 -22.92 -3.87
CA ASP A 136 -1.80 -22.40 -4.52
C ASP A 136 -1.85 -20.86 -4.61
N LEU A 137 -0.83 -20.18 -4.10
CA LEU A 137 -0.66 -18.73 -4.24
C LEU A 137 0.05 -18.42 -5.56
N VAL A 138 -0.58 -17.60 -6.39
CA VAL A 138 -0.04 -17.08 -7.65
C VAL A 138 -0.05 -15.57 -7.61
N MET A 139 1.07 -14.95 -7.94
CA MET A 139 1.27 -13.51 -7.94
C MET A 139 1.77 -13.05 -9.30
N ASP A 140 0.95 -12.31 -10.03
CA ASP A 140 1.33 -11.62 -11.27
C ASP A 140 1.86 -10.23 -10.92
N THR A 141 3.16 -10.04 -11.05
CA THR A 141 3.79 -8.78 -10.66
C THR A 141 3.53 -7.65 -11.65
N ASP A 142 3.15 -7.96 -12.90
CA ASP A 142 2.80 -6.95 -13.91
C ASP A 142 1.39 -6.44 -13.76
N ARG A 143 0.46 -7.37 -13.51
CA ARG A 143 -0.95 -7.01 -13.34
C ARG A 143 -1.29 -6.56 -11.94
N PHE A 144 -0.35 -6.68 -11.00
CA PHE A 144 -0.61 -6.44 -9.58
C PHE A 144 -1.74 -7.32 -9.02
N GLU A 145 -1.86 -8.53 -9.54
CA GLU A 145 -2.85 -9.49 -9.14
C GLU A 145 -2.27 -10.57 -8.24
N VAL A 146 -3.02 -10.93 -7.21
CA VAL A 146 -2.74 -12.09 -6.36
C VAL A 146 -3.95 -12.99 -6.40
N ARG A 147 -3.70 -14.28 -6.58
CA ARG A 147 -4.72 -15.32 -6.53
C ARG A 147 -4.28 -16.41 -5.58
N ILE A 148 -5.23 -17.00 -4.89
CA ILE A 148 -5.01 -18.19 -4.08
C ILE A 148 -6.06 -19.23 -4.48
N ALA A 149 -5.61 -20.41 -4.91
CA ALA A 149 -6.49 -21.45 -5.48
C ALA A 149 -7.41 -20.91 -6.59
N GLY A 150 -6.93 -19.96 -7.39
CA GLY A 150 -7.67 -19.31 -8.47
C GLY A 150 -8.52 -18.10 -8.06
N GLU A 151 -8.84 -17.94 -6.77
CA GLU A 151 -9.64 -16.83 -6.27
C GLU A 151 -8.79 -15.56 -6.09
N PRO A 152 -9.27 -14.39 -6.54
CA PRO A 152 -8.52 -13.13 -6.42
C PRO A 152 -8.48 -12.65 -4.97
N VAL A 153 -7.30 -12.12 -4.57
CA VAL A 153 -7.07 -11.49 -3.27
C VAL A 153 -6.71 -10.02 -3.47
N ALA A 154 -7.54 -9.13 -2.96
CA ALA A 154 -7.35 -7.69 -3.08
C ALA A 154 -6.34 -7.16 -2.03
N LEU A 155 -5.13 -6.82 -2.47
CA LEU A 155 -4.07 -6.29 -1.62
C LEU A 155 -3.82 -4.80 -1.90
N THR A 156 -3.44 -4.05 -0.85
CA THR A 156 -2.89 -2.70 -1.04
C THR A 156 -1.49 -2.77 -1.63
N GLY A 157 -0.97 -1.66 -2.17
CA GLY A 157 0.37 -1.63 -2.76
C GLY A 157 1.48 -2.05 -1.78
N LYS A 158 1.35 -1.73 -0.48
CA LYS A 158 2.32 -2.14 0.55
C LYS A 158 2.20 -3.62 0.90
N GLU A 159 0.99 -4.14 1.06
CA GLU A 159 0.76 -5.57 1.31
C GLU A 159 1.28 -6.40 0.14
N PHE A 160 1.03 -5.95 -1.10
CA PHE A 160 1.56 -6.58 -2.31
C PHE A 160 3.10 -6.59 -2.32
N ALA A 161 3.73 -5.46 -1.97
CA ALA A 161 5.19 -5.36 -1.94
C ALA A 161 5.82 -6.24 -0.86
N VAL A 162 5.19 -6.33 0.33
CA VAL A 162 5.62 -7.26 1.39
C VAL A 162 5.47 -8.70 0.91
N LEU A 163 4.32 -9.07 0.36
CA LEU A 163 4.09 -10.42 -0.15
C LEU A 163 5.08 -10.79 -1.25
N ARG A 164 5.31 -9.91 -2.24
CA ARG A 164 6.29 -10.13 -3.32
C ARG A 164 7.68 -10.44 -2.78
N MET A 165 8.11 -9.69 -1.75
CA MET A 165 9.41 -9.90 -1.13
C MET A 165 9.50 -11.29 -0.48
N LEU A 166 8.45 -11.72 0.21
CA LEU A 166 8.39 -13.03 0.88
C LEU A 166 8.29 -14.18 -0.12
N VAL A 167 7.48 -14.02 -1.17
CA VAL A 167 7.28 -15.03 -2.24
C VAL A 167 8.51 -15.17 -3.12
N GLY A 168 9.26 -14.09 -3.34
CA GLY A 168 10.49 -14.11 -4.13
C GLY A 168 11.62 -14.90 -3.48
N GLU A 169 11.60 -15.09 -2.14
CA GLU A 169 12.60 -15.86 -1.40
C GLU A 169 11.91 -16.75 -0.33
N PRO A 170 11.19 -17.81 -0.73
CA PRO A 170 10.44 -18.65 0.19
C PRO A 170 11.33 -19.28 1.27
N GLY A 171 10.84 -19.33 2.52
CA GLY A 171 11.56 -19.85 3.66
C GLY A 171 12.60 -18.91 4.27
N ARG A 172 13.00 -17.86 3.56
CA ARG A 172 13.90 -16.84 4.10
C ARG A 172 13.18 -15.98 5.14
N VAL A 173 13.86 -15.77 6.28
CA VAL A 173 13.38 -14.85 7.31
C VAL A 173 13.86 -13.44 6.99
N PHE A 174 12.91 -12.50 6.89
CA PHE A 174 13.19 -11.08 6.73
C PHE A 174 12.95 -10.36 8.06
N THR A 175 13.92 -9.59 8.50
CA THR A 175 13.75 -8.74 9.68
C THR A 175 12.84 -7.56 9.35
N ARG A 176 12.23 -6.95 10.39
CA ARG A 176 11.42 -5.74 10.22
C ARG A 176 12.19 -4.62 9.53
N ALA A 177 13.44 -4.42 9.94
CA ALA A 177 14.32 -3.43 9.30
C ALA A 177 14.54 -3.71 7.80
N GLN A 178 14.77 -4.97 7.41
CA GLN A 178 14.92 -5.33 5.99
C GLN A 178 13.63 -5.10 5.20
N ILE A 179 12.45 -5.33 5.81
CA ILE A 179 11.16 -5.04 5.19
C ILE A 179 10.99 -3.53 5.04
N ILE A 180 11.35 -2.74 6.05
CA ILE A 180 11.32 -1.28 5.97
C ILE A 180 12.18 -0.79 4.81
N ASP A 181 13.44 -1.19 4.75
CA ASP A 181 14.36 -0.75 3.70
C ASP A 181 13.87 -1.10 2.29
N ARG A 182 13.36 -2.32 2.08
CA ARG A 182 12.98 -2.79 0.73
C ARG A 182 11.59 -2.32 0.30
N VAL A 183 10.63 -2.24 1.24
CA VAL A 183 9.23 -1.94 0.93
C VAL A 183 8.87 -0.47 1.18
N PHE A 184 9.47 0.15 2.18
CA PHE A 184 9.16 1.52 2.58
C PHE A 184 10.22 2.53 2.14
N GLY A 185 11.43 2.05 1.77
CA GLY A 185 12.54 2.90 1.32
C GLY A 185 13.28 3.55 2.49
N PHE A 186 14.04 4.62 2.20
CA PHE A 186 14.85 5.34 3.19
C PHE A 186 14.03 6.23 4.15
N ASP A 187 12.78 5.90 4.40
CA ASP A 187 11.97 6.65 5.34
C ASP A 187 12.38 6.33 6.78
N ARG A 188 13.17 7.23 7.38
CA ARG A 188 13.66 7.10 8.76
C ARG A 188 12.54 7.13 9.81
N ASN A 189 11.31 7.47 9.41
CA ASN A 189 10.17 7.59 10.31
C ASN A 189 9.25 6.36 10.30
N VAL A 190 9.52 5.36 9.45
CA VAL A 190 8.75 4.11 9.47
C VAL A 190 9.19 3.24 10.62
N LEU A 191 8.29 3.04 11.57
CA LEU A 191 8.53 2.22 12.75
C LEU A 191 8.34 0.73 12.44
N GLU A 192 9.01 -0.15 13.18
CA GLU A 192 8.89 -1.60 13.00
C GLU A 192 7.45 -2.09 13.13
N ARG A 193 6.63 -1.47 14.00
CA ARG A 193 5.22 -1.80 14.18
C ARG A 193 4.35 -1.49 12.94
N THR A 194 4.79 -0.58 12.06
CA THR A 194 4.13 -0.35 10.77
C THR A 194 4.17 -1.61 9.90
N VAL A 195 5.31 -2.33 9.94
CA VAL A 195 5.44 -3.63 9.27
C VAL A 195 4.46 -4.64 9.86
N ASP A 196 4.33 -4.65 11.19
CA ASP A 196 3.43 -5.59 11.88
C ASP A 196 1.98 -5.37 11.48
N ALA A 197 1.52 -4.12 11.35
CA ALA A 197 0.19 -3.76 10.88
C ALA A 197 -0.06 -4.25 9.45
N HIS A 198 0.87 -4.00 8.52
CA HIS A 198 0.74 -4.48 7.14
C HIS A 198 0.76 -6.01 7.06
N VAL A 199 1.59 -6.69 7.84
CA VAL A 199 1.61 -8.16 7.89
C VAL A 199 0.31 -8.72 8.49
N MET A 200 -0.24 -8.09 9.52
CA MET A 200 -1.52 -8.49 10.09
C MET A 200 -2.66 -8.38 9.07
N ASN A 201 -2.75 -7.25 8.36
CA ASN A 201 -3.74 -7.03 7.33
C ASN A 201 -3.56 -7.97 6.13
N LEU A 202 -2.32 -8.19 5.70
CA LEU A 202 -1.97 -9.15 4.66
C LEU A 202 -2.46 -10.57 5.04
N ARG A 203 -2.14 -11.05 6.24
CA ARG A 203 -2.59 -12.36 6.73
C ARG A 203 -4.10 -12.49 6.66
N ARG A 204 -4.83 -11.51 7.21
CA ARG A 204 -6.29 -11.52 7.21
C ARG A 204 -6.87 -11.65 5.79
N LYS A 205 -6.25 -11.01 4.78
CA LYS A 205 -6.70 -11.07 3.40
C LYS A 205 -6.33 -12.39 2.72
N LEU A 206 -5.15 -12.94 3.01
CA LEU A 206 -4.72 -14.23 2.45
C LEU A 206 -5.53 -15.41 3.01
N GLU A 207 -6.06 -15.28 4.23
CA GLU A 207 -6.81 -16.34 4.94
C GLU A 207 -8.33 -16.18 4.80
N HIS A 208 -8.82 -15.06 4.26
CA HIS A 208 -10.25 -14.76 4.18
C HIS A 208 -11.00 -15.75 3.28
N GLY A 209 -12.13 -16.30 3.79
CA GLY A 209 -13.01 -17.21 3.05
C GLY A 209 -12.55 -18.66 3.01
N ARG A 210 -11.56 -19.07 3.80
CA ARG A 210 -11.04 -20.44 3.86
C ARG A 210 -11.31 -21.07 5.20
N GLU A 211 -12.49 -21.63 5.36
CA GLU A 211 -12.79 -22.50 6.50
C GLU A 211 -11.97 -23.78 6.39
N GLY A 212 -11.09 -24.04 7.37
CA GLY A 212 -10.44 -25.32 7.62
C GLY A 212 -9.00 -25.49 7.12
N ALA A 213 -8.42 -24.56 6.40
CA ALA A 213 -7.00 -24.64 6.03
C ALA A 213 -6.16 -23.78 6.99
N GLY A 214 -5.67 -24.37 8.07
CA GLY A 214 -4.70 -23.74 8.99
C GLY A 214 -3.34 -23.44 8.34
N THR A 215 -3.33 -22.94 7.14
CA THR A 215 -2.15 -22.59 6.37
C THR A 215 -1.90 -21.11 6.53
N GLN A 216 -1.13 -20.74 7.52
CA GLN A 216 -0.60 -19.38 7.61
C GLN A 216 0.44 -19.22 6.51
N TYR A 217 0.12 -18.41 5.47
CA TYR A 217 1.07 -18.10 4.41
C TYR A 217 2.28 -17.33 4.93
N VAL A 218 2.05 -16.42 5.87
CA VAL A 218 3.10 -15.58 6.43
C VAL A 218 3.29 -15.93 7.90
N GLU A 219 4.44 -16.50 8.23
CA GLU A 219 4.81 -16.90 9.59
C GLU A 219 5.60 -15.81 10.31
N THR A 220 5.37 -15.68 11.61
CA THR A 220 6.23 -14.91 12.50
C THR A 220 7.36 -15.82 13.01
N VAL A 221 8.59 -15.39 12.79
CA VAL A 221 9.76 -15.98 13.45
C VAL A 221 10.10 -15.10 14.64
N TYR A 222 9.72 -15.54 15.84
CA TYR A 222 9.84 -14.76 17.06
C TYR A 222 11.24 -14.21 17.25
N GLY A 223 11.33 -12.91 17.59
CA GLY A 223 12.59 -12.19 17.77
C GLY A 223 13.40 -11.93 16.48
N ARG A 224 12.92 -12.39 15.31
CA ARG A 224 13.65 -12.24 14.04
C ARG A 224 12.87 -11.49 12.96
N GLY A 225 11.57 -11.78 12.76
CA GLY A 225 10.75 -11.12 11.72
C GLY A 225 9.73 -12.06 11.09
N TYR A 226 9.63 -12.02 9.76
CA TYR A 226 8.61 -12.72 8.99
C TYR A 226 9.21 -13.54 7.85
N ARG A 227 8.55 -14.63 7.48
CA ARG A 227 8.87 -15.47 6.30
C ARG A 227 7.61 -15.96 5.62
N LEU A 228 7.74 -16.40 4.38
CA LEU A 228 6.71 -17.22 3.75
C LEU A 228 6.78 -18.63 4.35
N SER A 229 5.62 -19.19 4.71
CA SER A 229 5.52 -20.54 5.31
C SER A 229 5.99 -21.62 4.34
N ASP A 230 6.78 -22.57 4.83
CA ASP A 230 7.19 -23.74 4.05
C ASP A 230 6.00 -24.62 3.64
N ARG A 231 4.89 -24.58 4.40
CA ARG A 231 3.65 -25.29 4.07
C ARG A 231 2.96 -24.68 2.84
N ALA A 232 3.05 -23.37 2.66
CA ALA A 232 2.56 -22.71 1.45
C ALA A 232 3.35 -23.14 0.21
N ALA A 233 4.62 -23.53 0.38
CA ALA A 233 5.48 -24.00 -0.70
C ALA A 233 5.23 -25.44 -1.15
N GLY A 234 4.23 -26.13 -0.59
CA GLY A 234 3.88 -27.51 -1.00
C GLY A 234 4.98 -28.54 -0.72
N ARG A 235 5.94 -28.26 0.17
CA ARG A 235 6.90 -29.27 0.61
C ARG A 235 6.20 -30.17 1.63
N PRO A 236 6.08 -31.51 1.36
CA PRO A 236 5.62 -32.43 2.37
C PRO A 236 6.58 -32.33 3.56
N GLY A 237 6.02 -32.12 4.75
CA GLY A 237 6.81 -32.05 5.97
C GLY A 237 7.73 -33.25 6.05
N ALA A 238 9.02 -32.99 6.27
CA ALA A 238 9.95 -34.01 6.69
C ALA A 238 9.45 -34.56 8.03
N VAL A 239 8.82 -35.72 7.99
CA VAL A 239 8.58 -36.56 9.16
C VAL A 239 9.94 -37.14 9.52
N GLY A 240 10.45 -36.71 10.65
CA GLY A 240 11.67 -37.21 11.28
C GLY A 240 11.66 -36.80 12.73
#